data_9c3f22f0e13fb30d5a4446bd0b28e3c0
#
_entry.id   9c3f22f0e13fb30d5a4446bd0b28e3c0
#
_cell.length_a   1.000
_cell.length_b   1.000
_cell.length_c   1.000
_cell.angle_alpha   90.00
_cell.angle_beta   90.00
_cell.angle_gamma   90.00
#
_symmetry.space_group_name_H-M   'P 1'
#
loop_
_entity.id
_entity.type
_entity.pdbx_description
1 polymer ?
#
loop_
_entity_poly.entity_id
_entity_poly.type
_entity_poly.pdbx_seq_one_letter_code
_entity_poly.pdbx_strand_id
1 'polypeptide(L)'
;MDYKKMGSRVYIRMDKGDEILSCIRRVCCDMDIKSATFQGIGACDKVVVATFIPEKQDFLRHERNGMLEMISLQGNVVTDVNGRLKEHAHGMFSYLLPDSGEIAYLGGHLQSARISYTGEIVLDVVEDGFIGQQFDAVTGIDVWKLEGKA
;
A
#
# COMPACT_ATOMS: atom_id res chain seq x y z
N MET A 1 -16.38 -2.21 0.97
CA MET A 1 -15.55 -1.69 -0.16
C MET A 1 -16.39 -1.60 -1.43
N ASP A 2 -16.30 -0.49 -2.16
CA ASP A 2 -16.89 -0.25 -3.47
C ASP A 2 -15.81 0.37 -4.39
N TYR A 3 -15.83 0.09 -5.70
CA TYR A 3 -14.84 0.61 -6.62
C TYR A 3 -15.37 0.79 -8.05
N LYS A 4 -14.78 1.73 -8.78
CA LYS A 4 -15.17 2.02 -10.17
C LYS A 4 -13.98 2.50 -11.00
N LYS A 5 -13.81 1.92 -12.20
CA LYS A 5 -12.85 2.41 -13.20
C LYS A 5 -13.42 3.63 -13.92
N MET A 6 -12.63 4.68 -14.00
CA MET A 6 -12.91 5.89 -14.77
C MET A 6 -11.63 6.33 -15.49
N GLY A 7 -11.59 6.13 -16.81
CA GLY A 7 -10.35 6.25 -17.62
C GLY A 7 -9.31 5.21 -17.22
N SER A 8 -8.06 5.59 -17.07
CA SER A 8 -6.96 4.73 -16.58
C SER A 8 -6.97 4.51 -15.07
N ARG A 9 -7.87 5.17 -14.32
CA ARG A 9 -7.89 5.14 -12.87
C ARG A 9 -9.02 4.30 -12.33
N VAL A 10 -8.75 3.62 -11.21
CA VAL A 10 -9.76 2.95 -10.40
C VAL A 10 -9.87 3.68 -9.06
N TYR A 11 -11.04 4.18 -8.77
CA TYR A 11 -11.38 4.83 -7.51
C TYR A 11 -11.98 3.79 -6.58
N ILE A 12 -11.44 3.67 -5.37
CA ILE A 12 -11.84 2.67 -4.37
C ILE A 12 -12.24 3.40 -3.11
N ARG A 13 -13.48 3.20 -2.67
CA ARG A 13 -13.94 3.54 -1.32
C ARG A 13 -13.88 2.28 -0.47
N MET A 14 -13.07 2.33 0.58
CA MET A 14 -12.99 1.27 1.57
C MET A 14 -13.90 1.57 2.74
N ASP A 15 -14.55 0.54 3.25
CA ASP A 15 -15.48 0.62 4.36
C ASP A 15 -14.81 0.18 5.67
N LYS A 16 -15.46 0.44 6.79
CA LYS A 16 -14.97 0.04 8.12
C LYS A 16 -14.68 -1.46 8.17
N GLY A 17 -13.49 -1.82 8.65
CA GLY A 17 -13.02 -3.20 8.78
C GLY A 17 -12.25 -3.73 7.59
N ASP A 18 -12.27 -3.03 6.45
CA ASP A 18 -11.47 -3.40 5.28
C ASP A 18 -9.96 -3.30 5.60
N GLU A 19 -9.18 -4.27 5.10
CA GLU A 19 -7.71 -4.21 5.14
C GLU A 19 -7.19 -3.70 3.80
N ILE A 20 -6.38 -2.63 3.85
CA ILE A 20 -6.03 -1.83 2.68
C ILE A 20 -5.36 -2.64 1.57
N LEU A 21 -4.28 -3.37 1.88
CA LEU A 21 -3.51 -4.09 0.86
C LEU A 21 -4.31 -5.25 0.25
N SER A 22 -5.08 -5.95 1.08
CA SER A 22 -5.96 -7.03 0.62
C SER A 22 -7.07 -6.52 -0.31
N CYS A 23 -7.65 -5.35 -0.01
CA CYS A 23 -8.65 -4.71 -0.86
C CYS A 23 -8.06 -4.27 -2.21
N ILE A 24 -6.88 -3.63 -2.20
CA ILE A 24 -6.17 -3.24 -3.43
C ILE A 24 -5.89 -4.48 -4.29
N ARG A 25 -5.34 -5.54 -3.69
CA ARG A 25 -5.08 -6.81 -4.40
C ARG A 25 -6.35 -7.40 -5.00
N ARG A 26 -7.44 -7.42 -4.24
CA ARG A 26 -8.73 -7.92 -4.71
C ARG A 26 -9.21 -7.14 -5.94
N VAL A 27 -9.18 -5.80 -5.90
CA VAL A 27 -9.56 -4.97 -7.06
C VAL A 27 -8.69 -5.28 -8.27
N CYS A 28 -7.37 -5.43 -8.08
CA CYS A 28 -6.46 -5.79 -9.18
C CYS A 28 -6.79 -7.18 -9.76
N CYS A 29 -7.11 -8.17 -8.91
CA CYS A 29 -7.55 -9.49 -9.36
C CYS A 29 -8.88 -9.43 -10.11
N ASP A 30 -9.90 -8.77 -9.55
CA ASP A 30 -11.24 -8.68 -10.13
C ASP A 30 -11.25 -7.98 -11.51
N MET A 31 -10.29 -7.06 -11.75
CA MET A 31 -10.16 -6.27 -12.97
C MET A 31 -9.02 -6.70 -13.89
N ASP A 32 -8.32 -7.79 -13.59
CA ASP A 32 -7.14 -8.30 -14.31
C ASP A 32 -6.01 -7.25 -14.46
N ILE A 33 -5.83 -6.40 -13.46
CA ILE A 33 -4.77 -5.38 -13.42
C ILE A 33 -3.45 -6.05 -13.05
N LYS A 34 -2.45 -5.96 -13.92
CA LYS A 34 -1.12 -6.57 -13.73
C LYS A 34 -0.14 -5.65 -13.00
N SER A 35 -0.31 -4.34 -13.19
CA SER A 35 0.46 -3.33 -12.47
C SER A 35 -0.27 -2.00 -12.39
N ALA A 36 -0.08 -1.30 -11.29
CA ALA A 36 -0.61 0.02 -11.01
C ALA A 36 0.25 0.72 -9.98
N THR A 37 0.20 2.04 -9.94
CA THR A 37 0.56 2.80 -8.75
C THR A 37 -0.71 3.19 -8.00
N PHE A 38 -0.59 3.50 -6.72
CA PHE A 38 -1.75 3.94 -5.94
C PHE A 38 -1.37 4.96 -4.88
N GLN A 39 -2.36 5.77 -4.54
CA GLN A 39 -2.28 6.74 -3.46
C GLN A 39 -3.64 6.85 -2.75
N GLY A 40 -3.62 7.32 -1.51
CA GLY A 40 -4.87 7.50 -0.78
C GLY A 40 -4.73 8.16 0.57
N ILE A 41 -5.89 8.45 1.14
CA ILE A 41 -6.09 8.96 2.49
C ILE A 41 -7.22 8.20 3.17
N GLY A 42 -7.39 8.39 4.46
CA GLY A 42 -8.47 7.75 5.22
C GLY A 42 -8.21 7.70 6.71
N ALA A 43 -8.95 6.86 7.41
CA ALA A 43 -8.78 6.66 8.84
C ALA A 43 -8.69 5.16 9.17
N CYS A 44 -7.77 4.81 10.08
CA CYS A 44 -7.50 3.44 10.49
C CYS A 44 -7.68 3.26 11.99
N ASP A 45 -7.93 2.03 12.44
CA ASP A 45 -7.96 1.65 13.86
C ASP A 45 -6.86 0.67 14.26
N LYS A 46 -6.15 0.12 13.26
CA LYS A 46 -4.98 -0.72 13.46
C LYS A 46 -4.02 -0.54 12.28
N VAL A 47 -2.76 -0.26 12.59
CA VAL A 47 -1.71 -0.08 11.59
C VAL A 47 -0.45 -0.82 12.02
N VAL A 48 0.20 -1.50 11.08
CA VAL A 48 1.53 -2.08 11.24
C VAL A 48 2.42 -1.51 10.14
N VAL A 49 3.44 -0.77 10.55
CA VAL A 49 4.51 -0.29 9.67
C VAL A 49 5.85 -0.88 10.09
N ALA A 50 6.80 -0.88 9.18
CA ALA A 50 8.12 -1.44 9.44
C ALA A 50 9.22 -0.55 8.87
N THR A 51 10.41 -0.62 9.50
CA THR A 51 11.64 0.00 9.02
C THR A 51 12.70 -1.09 8.88
N PHE A 52 13.37 -1.13 7.74
CA PHE A 52 14.44 -2.10 7.50
C PHE A 52 15.68 -1.76 8.34
N ILE A 53 16.25 -2.76 9.00
CA ILE A 53 17.48 -2.68 9.81
C ILE A 53 18.58 -3.42 9.05
N PRO A 54 19.48 -2.73 8.36
CA PRO A 54 20.50 -3.36 7.51
C PRO A 54 21.40 -4.35 8.26
N GLU A 55 21.77 -4.04 9.50
CA GLU A 55 22.64 -4.88 10.33
C GLU A 55 22.01 -6.23 10.71
N LYS A 56 20.67 -6.28 10.71
CA LYS A 56 19.90 -7.50 11.03
C LYS A 56 19.34 -8.19 9.79
N GLN A 57 19.42 -7.54 8.63
CA GLN A 57 18.77 -7.98 7.39
C GLN A 57 17.27 -8.30 7.62
N ASP A 58 16.59 -7.51 8.47
CA ASP A 58 15.21 -7.72 8.89
C ASP A 58 14.51 -6.40 9.17
N PHE A 59 13.20 -6.44 9.32
CA PHE A 59 12.34 -5.31 9.58
C PHE A 59 12.01 -5.17 11.08
N LEU A 60 12.22 -3.98 11.63
CA LEU A 60 11.64 -3.58 12.90
C LEU A 60 10.18 -3.15 12.68
N ARG A 61 9.25 -3.87 13.29
CA ARG A 61 7.81 -3.63 13.17
C ARG A 61 7.32 -2.74 14.29
N HIS A 62 6.41 -1.83 13.93
CA HIS A 62 5.70 -0.96 14.86
C HIS A 62 4.20 -1.12 14.63
N GLU A 63 3.50 -1.62 15.65
CA GLU A 63 2.04 -1.72 15.64
C GLU A 63 1.43 -0.59 16.47
N ARG A 64 0.38 0.03 15.93
CA ARG A 64 -0.43 1.01 16.64
C ARG A 64 -1.90 0.68 16.47
N ASN A 65 -2.61 0.69 17.62
CA ASN A 65 -4.06 0.52 17.71
C ASN A 65 -4.69 1.82 18.21
N GLY A 66 -5.95 2.06 17.85
CA GLY A 66 -6.72 3.26 18.17
C GLY A 66 -6.97 4.10 16.92
N MET A 67 -7.49 5.30 17.10
CA MET A 67 -7.78 6.20 15.99
C MET A 67 -6.49 6.74 15.37
N LEU A 68 -6.33 6.50 14.06
CA LEU A 68 -5.22 7.01 13.26
C LEU A 68 -5.77 7.65 11.97
N GLU A 69 -5.37 8.89 11.71
CA GLU A 69 -5.60 9.51 10.39
C GLU A 69 -4.51 9.06 9.43
N MET A 70 -4.89 8.41 8.33
CA MET A 70 -3.97 8.08 7.24
C MET A 70 -3.75 9.34 6.39
N ILE A 71 -2.69 10.09 6.70
CA ILE A 71 -2.34 11.35 6.03
C ILE A 71 -1.91 11.11 4.59
N SER A 72 -1.19 10.01 4.37
CA SER A 72 -0.67 9.64 3.06
C SER A 72 -0.48 8.12 2.99
N LEU A 73 -0.94 7.55 1.90
CA LEU A 73 -0.62 6.21 1.45
C LEU A 73 -0.10 6.31 0.04
N GLN A 74 1.02 5.67 -0.24
CA GLN A 74 1.59 5.56 -1.59
C GLN A 74 2.13 4.15 -1.80
N GLY A 75 1.98 3.64 -3.02
CA GLY A 75 2.50 2.33 -3.32
C GLY A 75 2.31 1.92 -4.77
N ASN A 76 2.60 0.67 -5.01
CA ASN A 76 2.43 0.04 -6.31
C ASN A 76 1.98 -1.41 -6.14
N VAL A 77 1.35 -1.91 -7.20
CA VAL A 77 1.11 -3.33 -7.43
C VAL A 77 1.90 -3.70 -8.67
N VAL A 78 2.66 -4.77 -8.58
CA VAL A 78 3.46 -5.29 -9.69
C VAL A 78 3.28 -6.80 -9.80
N THR A 79 3.69 -7.37 -10.93
CA THR A 79 3.62 -8.83 -11.14
C THR A 79 5.00 -9.43 -10.96
N ASP A 80 5.14 -10.43 -10.08
CA ASP A 80 6.40 -11.16 -9.88
C ASP A 80 6.68 -12.13 -11.06
N VAL A 81 7.85 -12.74 -11.04
CA VAL A 81 8.29 -13.71 -12.08
C VAL A 81 7.39 -14.95 -12.20
N ASN A 82 6.55 -15.22 -11.21
CA ASN A 82 5.60 -16.33 -11.20
C ASN A 82 4.18 -15.90 -11.59
N GLY A 83 3.99 -14.64 -12.03
CA GLY A 83 2.70 -14.08 -12.37
C GLY A 83 1.82 -13.70 -11.17
N ARG A 84 2.39 -13.56 -9.95
CA ARG A 84 1.67 -13.21 -8.74
C ARG A 84 1.76 -11.71 -8.49
N LEU A 85 0.64 -11.13 -8.07
CA LEU A 85 0.61 -9.74 -7.65
C LEU A 85 1.37 -9.54 -6.33
N LYS A 86 2.16 -8.48 -6.28
CA LYS A 86 2.91 -8.02 -5.11
C LYS A 86 2.61 -6.54 -4.88
N GLU A 87 2.19 -6.23 -3.68
CA GLU A 87 2.00 -4.86 -3.23
C GLU A 87 3.24 -4.37 -2.49
N HIS A 88 3.64 -3.14 -2.79
CA HIS A 88 4.64 -2.42 -2.03
C HIS A 88 4.08 -1.05 -1.68
N ALA A 89 3.96 -0.74 -0.41
CA ALA A 89 3.36 0.48 0.07
C ALA A 89 4.13 1.09 1.23
N HIS A 90 4.10 2.42 1.28
CA HIS A 90 4.48 3.20 2.43
C HIS A 90 3.30 4.05 2.88
N GLY A 91 3.16 4.26 4.18
CA GLY A 91 2.11 5.07 4.75
C GLY A 91 2.62 5.97 5.86
N MET A 92 1.93 7.11 6.03
CA MET A 92 2.12 8.01 7.16
C MET A 92 0.77 8.24 7.85
N PHE A 93 0.79 8.12 9.15
CA PHE A 93 -0.40 8.18 10.01
C PHE A 93 -0.16 9.16 11.16
N SER A 94 -1.18 9.95 11.52
CA SER A 94 -1.17 10.73 12.74
C SER A 94 -2.15 10.16 13.77
N TYR A 95 -1.85 10.40 15.03
CA TYR A 95 -2.69 10.01 16.16
C TYR A 95 -2.43 10.95 17.34
N LEU A 96 -3.33 10.95 18.33
CA LEU A 96 -3.15 11.72 19.55
C LEU A 96 -2.39 10.89 20.60
N LEU A 97 -1.44 11.52 21.27
CA LEU A 97 -0.82 10.96 22.47
C LEU A 97 -1.84 10.98 23.62
N PRO A 98 -2.09 9.84 24.31
CA PRO A 98 -3.15 9.75 25.32
C PRO A 98 -3.00 10.74 26.46
N ASP A 99 -1.77 11.03 26.88
CA ASP A 99 -1.50 11.82 28.09
C ASP A 99 -1.50 13.33 27.83
N SER A 100 -1.05 13.78 26.67
CA SER A 100 -0.92 15.21 26.35
C SER A 100 -1.95 15.72 25.34
N GLY A 101 -2.56 14.83 24.54
CA GLY A 101 -3.41 15.21 23.40
C GLY A 101 -2.62 15.80 22.24
N GLU A 102 -1.30 15.76 22.27
CA GLU A 102 -0.47 16.22 21.15
C GLU A 102 -0.53 15.25 19.98
N ILE A 103 -0.38 15.78 18.77
CA ILE A 103 -0.32 14.98 17.55
C ILE A 103 1.05 14.31 17.45
N ALA A 104 1.05 13.00 17.30
CA ALA A 104 2.22 12.21 16.99
C ALA A 104 2.05 11.51 15.64
N TYR A 105 3.13 11.00 15.08
CA TYR A 105 3.17 10.40 13.75
C TYR A 105 3.81 9.02 13.78
N LEU A 106 3.33 8.16 12.90
CA LEU A 106 3.88 6.84 12.62
C LEU A 106 3.95 6.66 11.10
N GLY A 107 5.08 6.24 10.57
CA GLY A 107 5.22 6.01 9.13
C GLY A 107 6.32 5.01 8.79
N GLY A 108 6.26 4.46 7.58
CA GLY A 108 7.23 3.49 7.08
C GLY A 108 6.64 2.55 6.04
N HIS A 109 7.32 1.43 5.83
CA HIS A 109 6.85 0.34 4.98
C HIS A 109 5.58 -0.25 5.57
N LEU A 110 4.47 -0.16 4.84
CA LEU A 110 3.17 -0.64 5.30
C LEU A 110 3.09 -2.16 5.20
N GLN A 111 2.84 -2.81 6.32
CA GLN A 111 2.58 -4.26 6.38
C GLN A 111 1.09 -4.56 6.45
N SER A 112 0.32 -3.74 7.16
CA SER A 112 -1.14 -3.82 7.19
C SER A 112 -1.74 -2.53 7.74
N ALA A 113 -2.96 -2.17 7.28
CA ALA A 113 -3.77 -1.13 7.90
C ALA A 113 -5.25 -1.46 7.74
N ARG A 114 -5.99 -1.39 8.85
CA ARG A 114 -7.43 -1.64 8.88
C ARG A 114 -8.20 -0.33 8.97
N ILE A 115 -9.15 -0.15 8.06
CA ILE A 115 -10.01 1.04 7.99
C ILE A 115 -10.95 1.10 9.19
N SER A 116 -11.05 2.29 9.83
CA SER A 116 -11.98 2.55 10.93
C SER A 116 -13.26 3.26 10.50
N TYR A 117 -13.17 4.19 9.53
CA TYR A 117 -14.30 4.95 8.97
C TYR A 117 -14.37 4.80 7.46
N THR A 118 -13.46 5.41 6.73
CA THR A 118 -13.35 5.32 5.27
C THR A 118 -11.89 5.31 4.83
N GLY A 119 -11.63 4.68 3.68
CA GLY A 119 -10.40 4.83 2.92
C GLY A 119 -10.74 5.21 1.50
N GLU A 120 -10.08 6.23 0.97
CA GLU A 120 -10.26 6.75 -0.37
C GLU A 120 -8.97 6.58 -1.14
N ILE A 121 -8.94 5.57 -2.01
CA ILE A 121 -7.74 5.14 -2.74
C ILE A 121 -7.95 5.32 -4.23
N VAL A 122 -6.93 5.81 -4.91
CA VAL A 122 -6.89 5.88 -6.37
C VAL A 122 -5.76 4.99 -6.87
N LEU A 123 -6.10 4.03 -7.74
CA LEU A 123 -5.13 3.28 -8.53
C LEU A 123 -4.99 3.93 -9.91
N ASP A 124 -3.77 4.18 -10.33
CA ASP A 124 -3.41 4.58 -11.69
C ASP A 124 -2.86 3.35 -12.43
N VAL A 125 -3.67 2.81 -13.36
CA VAL A 125 -3.41 1.53 -14.01
C VAL A 125 -2.41 1.69 -15.13
N VAL A 126 -1.41 0.81 -15.21
CA VAL A 126 -0.48 0.75 -16.34
C VAL A 126 -1.18 0.03 -17.50
N GLU A 127 -1.52 0.75 -18.57
CA GLU A 127 -2.28 0.21 -19.70
C GLU A 127 -1.40 -0.26 -20.88
N ASP A 128 -0.25 0.40 -21.10
CA ASP A 128 0.65 0.14 -22.24
C ASP A 128 1.92 -0.64 -21.84
N GLY A 129 1.72 -1.80 -21.22
CA GLY A 129 2.81 -2.63 -20.69
C GLY A 129 2.51 -3.11 -19.30
N PHE A 130 3.55 -3.54 -18.58
CA PHE A 130 3.42 -3.84 -17.16
C PHE A 130 4.75 -3.63 -16.43
N ILE A 131 4.67 -3.41 -15.13
CA ILE A 131 5.81 -3.35 -14.23
C ILE A 131 5.96 -4.72 -13.61
N GLY A 132 7.04 -5.41 -13.92
CA GLY A 132 7.41 -6.67 -13.30
C GLY A 132 8.38 -6.50 -12.14
N GLN A 133 8.90 -7.61 -11.63
CA GLN A 133 9.97 -7.65 -10.66
C GLN A 133 11.14 -8.49 -11.15
N GLN A 134 12.34 -8.10 -10.77
CA GLN A 134 13.56 -8.89 -10.95
C GLN A 134 14.43 -8.77 -9.71
N PHE A 135 15.12 -9.83 -9.35
CA PHE A 135 16.09 -9.80 -8.26
C PHE A 135 17.32 -8.96 -8.65
N ASP A 136 17.70 -8.04 -7.79
CA ASP A 136 18.92 -7.26 -7.93
C ASP A 136 19.98 -7.75 -6.93
N ALA A 137 21.07 -8.34 -7.45
CA ALA A 137 22.13 -8.90 -6.62
C ALA A 137 22.95 -7.85 -5.86
N VAL A 138 22.90 -6.57 -6.27
CA VAL A 138 23.64 -5.48 -5.61
C VAL A 138 22.95 -5.08 -4.31
N THR A 139 21.61 -4.94 -4.37
CA THR A 139 20.80 -4.54 -3.21
C THR A 139 20.26 -5.72 -2.42
N GLY A 140 20.23 -6.93 -3.01
CA GLY A 140 19.69 -8.14 -2.41
C GLY A 140 18.15 -8.19 -2.32
N ILE A 141 17.45 -7.31 -3.05
CA ILE A 141 16.00 -7.23 -3.06
C ILE A 141 15.43 -7.30 -4.48
N ASP A 142 14.15 -7.52 -4.60
CA ASP A 142 13.44 -7.39 -5.87
C ASP A 142 13.22 -5.92 -6.21
N VAL A 143 13.61 -5.53 -7.44
CA VAL A 143 13.41 -4.19 -8.00
C VAL A 143 12.48 -4.23 -9.21
N TRP A 144 12.00 -3.09 -9.66
CA TRP A 144 11.17 -3.01 -10.84
C TRP A 144 11.89 -3.48 -12.10
N LYS A 145 11.21 -4.31 -12.86
CA LYS A 145 11.54 -4.62 -14.24
C LYS A 145 10.50 -3.97 -15.14
N LEU A 146 10.92 -2.96 -15.90
CA LEU A 146 10.02 -2.20 -16.75
C LEU A 146 9.92 -2.90 -18.11
N GLU A 147 8.71 -3.37 -18.44
CA GLU A 147 8.39 -4.02 -19.70
C GLU A 147 7.27 -3.24 -20.38
N GLY A 148 7.58 -2.64 -21.54
CA GLY A 148 6.64 -1.88 -22.34
C GLY A 148 6.49 -2.48 -23.73
N LYS A 149 5.46 -2.06 -24.45
CA LYS A 149 5.41 -2.26 -25.91
C LYS A 149 6.51 -1.40 -26.54
N ALA A 150 7.36 -2.04 -27.35
CA ALA A 150 8.32 -1.34 -28.19
C ALA A 150 7.60 -0.49 -29.26
#